data_f7bf3bb004036eb163d05f6ab9e909d0
#
_entry.id   f7bf3bb004036eb163d05f6ab9e909d0
#
_cell.length_a   1.000
_cell.length_b   1.000
_cell.length_c   1.000
_cell.angle_alpha   90.00
_cell.angle_beta   90.00
_cell.angle_gamma   90.00
#
_symmetry.space_group_name_H-M   'P 1'
#
loop_
_entity.id
_entity.type
_entity.pdbx_description
1 polymer ?
#
loop_
_entity_poly.entity_id
_entity_poly.type
_entity_poly.pdbx_seq_one_letter_code
_entity_poly.pdbx_strand_id
1 'polypeptide(L)'
;MPLNNGDVFAGYTIVRRLGSGGMGEVYLAQHPRLPRRDALKVLPAALTADREFRQRLSREADIAAELWHPHIVGIHDRGEFEGQLWLSMDYVEGTDAAELLRSRYPNGMPRDEAFAIVNAVADALDYAHLGGLLHRDIKPANILLTDTDPRGRRILLADFGIARQIGDISGLTATNMVMGTTAYAAPEQLMGKDIDGRADEYALGCTAFQLLTGKAPYDDSNAAVVIAQHLSAPPPPIGQRRPDLADLDAVMAKVLAKDPADRYPNCAVFAAALTGRPGVGTADTVAGTTAAAPTRAVAPPAQSAPRKPQRRRRRVVLLSAAAALALLVLAVGGQALRHKANESTSDAAVDTNTNQPESGSGSATTPSIQLTRYITDPGEKLSGMGRSAVESALSKLYTRHNVHLWVAYVDDFSGLTPLRWAENTMRANGFTDTDGLLAVNTDNHTFAFKPPAVMTKGTNGTRVNTELIRNDRIAPAVRLHEWARAAVGAANGLEAAG
;
A
#
# COMPACT_ATOMS: atom_id res chain seq x y z
N MET A 1 -10.24 22.58 -20.69
CA MET A 1 -11.21 23.61 -20.21
C MET A 1 -12.20 22.91 -19.32
N PRO A 2 -12.71 23.55 -18.25
CA PRO A 2 -13.79 22.98 -17.45
C PRO A 2 -15.01 22.69 -18.32
N LEU A 3 -15.69 21.57 -18.06
CA LEU A 3 -16.93 21.21 -18.76
C LEU A 3 -18.11 22.00 -18.18
N ASN A 4 -19.02 22.39 -19.03
CA ASN A 4 -20.23 23.11 -18.66
C ASN A 4 -21.42 22.18 -18.54
N ASN A 5 -22.50 22.67 -17.89
CA ASN A 5 -23.75 21.93 -17.83
C ASN A 5 -24.31 21.73 -19.26
N GLY A 6 -24.67 20.47 -19.57
CA GLY A 6 -25.15 20.05 -20.88
C GLY A 6 -24.07 19.60 -21.86
N ASP A 7 -22.79 19.82 -21.56
CA ASP A 7 -21.69 19.28 -22.39
C ASP A 7 -21.74 17.74 -22.37
N VAL A 8 -21.30 17.14 -23.49
CA VAL A 8 -21.17 15.67 -23.60
C VAL A 8 -19.69 15.32 -23.61
N PHE A 9 -19.27 14.53 -22.62
CA PHE A 9 -17.89 14.06 -22.48
C PHE A 9 -17.89 12.52 -22.39
N ALA A 10 -17.17 11.86 -23.27
CA ALA A 10 -17.12 10.37 -23.34
C ALA A 10 -18.53 9.72 -23.38
N GLY A 11 -19.53 10.42 -23.91
CA GLY A 11 -20.92 9.98 -23.96
C GLY A 11 -21.74 10.34 -22.71
N TYR A 12 -21.14 10.77 -21.62
CA TYR A 12 -21.80 11.25 -20.41
C TYR A 12 -22.27 12.70 -20.59
N THR A 13 -23.53 13.01 -20.24
CA THR A 13 -24.02 14.39 -20.23
C THR A 13 -23.77 15.02 -18.88
N ILE A 14 -22.99 16.12 -18.87
CA ILE A 14 -22.64 16.84 -17.64
C ILE A 14 -23.87 17.55 -17.06
N VAL A 15 -24.18 17.27 -15.80
CA VAL A 15 -25.28 17.91 -15.08
C VAL A 15 -24.80 19.12 -14.30
N ARG A 16 -23.69 18.96 -13.53
CA ARG A 16 -23.03 20.03 -12.80
C ARG A 16 -21.65 19.59 -12.32
N ARG A 17 -20.80 20.53 -11.98
CA ARG A 17 -19.53 20.24 -11.30
C ARG A 17 -19.79 19.94 -9.82
N LEU A 18 -19.19 18.86 -9.30
CA LEU A 18 -19.19 18.46 -7.90
C LEU A 18 -18.01 19.02 -7.13
N GLY A 19 -16.82 19.02 -7.77
CA GLY A 19 -15.58 19.50 -7.15
C GLY A 19 -14.47 19.70 -8.15
N SER A 20 -13.42 20.41 -7.73
CA SER A 20 -12.19 20.60 -8.49
C SER A 20 -11.00 20.51 -7.55
N GLY A 21 -9.91 19.93 -8.01
CA GLY A 21 -8.68 19.79 -7.25
C GLY A 21 -7.49 19.53 -8.16
N GLY A 22 -6.34 19.32 -7.57
CA GLY A 22 -5.12 19.12 -8.35
C GLY A 22 -5.08 17.84 -9.16
N MET A 23 -5.93 16.88 -8.85
CA MET A 23 -6.07 15.63 -9.59
C MET A 23 -7.21 15.66 -10.61
N GLY A 24 -7.76 16.84 -10.92
CA GLY A 24 -8.80 17.00 -11.90
C GLY A 24 -10.12 17.54 -11.35
N GLU A 25 -11.14 17.41 -12.14
CA GLU A 25 -12.48 17.88 -11.85
C GLU A 25 -13.44 16.70 -11.76
N VAL A 26 -14.38 16.77 -10.82
CA VAL A 26 -15.43 15.77 -10.65
C VAL A 26 -16.75 16.40 -11.01
N TYR A 27 -17.51 15.71 -11.86
CA TYR A 27 -18.80 16.15 -12.35
C TYR A 27 -19.88 15.16 -11.98
N LEU A 28 -21.08 15.65 -11.66
CA LEU A 28 -22.29 14.85 -11.73
C LEU A 28 -22.67 14.71 -13.20
N ALA A 29 -22.77 13.51 -13.71
CA ALA A 29 -23.06 13.26 -15.10
C ALA A 29 -24.16 12.21 -15.25
N GLN A 30 -25.01 12.39 -16.27
CA GLN A 30 -26.01 11.41 -16.68
C GLN A 30 -25.32 10.31 -17.48
N HIS A 31 -25.49 9.05 -17.07
CA HIS A 31 -24.94 7.90 -17.77
C HIS A 31 -25.53 7.80 -19.20
N PRO A 32 -24.69 7.49 -20.22
CA PRO A 32 -25.11 7.54 -21.62
C PRO A 32 -26.22 6.56 -22.00
N ARG A 33 -26.35 5.43 -21.29
CA ARG A 33 -27.28 4.35 -21.63
C ARG A 33 -28.22 3.93 -20.49
N LEU A 34 -27.84 4.21 -19.25
CA LEU A 34 -28.60 3.80 -18.07
C LEU A 34 -29.31 4.99 -17.43
N PRO A 35 -30.50 4.81 -16.83
CA PRO A 35 -31.23 5.88 -16.16
C PRO A 35 -30.66 6.16 -14.76
N ARG A 36 -29.34 6.42 -14.69
CA ARG A 36 -28.65 6.74 -13.45
C ARG A 36 -27.68 7.90 -13.66
N ARG A 37 -27.27 8.51 -12.57
CA ARG A 37 -26.22 9.52 -12.51
C ARG A 37 -24.99 8.93 -11.86
N ASP A 38 -23.82 9.25 -12.44
CA ASP A 38 -22.52 8.85 -11.96
C ASP A 38 -21.71 10.09 -11.57
N ALA A 39 -20.74 9.96 -10.67
CA ALA A 39 -19.69 10.93 -10.50
C ALA A 39 -18.61 10.64 -11.54
N LEU A 40 -18.36 11.59 -12.43
CA LEU A 40 -17.37 11.49 -13.50
C LEU A 40 -16.13 12.33 -13.13
N LYS A 41 -15.01 11.69 -12.83
CA LYS A 41 -13.72 12.33 -12.56
C LYS A 41 -12.93 12.42 -13.85
N VAL A 42 -12.60 13.65 -14.27
CA VAL A 42 -11.80 13.94 -15.46
C VAL A 42 -10.43 14.44 -15.02
N LEU A 43 -9.39 13.73 -15.44
CA LEU A 43 -8.02 14.04 -15.06
C LEU A 43 -7.41 15.13 -15.96
N PRO A 44 -6.49 15.96 -15.44
CA PRO A 44 -5.84 17.00 -16.24
C PRO A 44 -5.05 16.39 -17.42
N ALA A 45 -5.14 17.00 -18.60
CA ALA A 45 -4.41 16.55 -19.79
C ALA A 45 -2.89 16.50 -19.58
N ALA A 46 -2.35 17.38 -18.74
CA ALA A 46 -0.91 17.38 -18.40
C ALA A 46 -0.45 16.08 -17.71
N LEU A 47 -1.29 15.48 -16.86
CA LEU A 47 -0.99 14.21 -16.21
C LEU A 47 -1.16 13.02 -17.19
N THR A 48 -2.05 13.14 -18.15
CA THR A 48 -2.34 12.08 -19.12
C THR A 48 -1.31 12.01 -20.25
N ALA A 49 -0.44 13.01 -20.40
CA ALA A 49 0.66 12.99 -21.37
C ALA A 49 1.74 11.96 -21.02
N ASP A 50 1.93 11.65 -19.72
CA ASP A 50 2.90 10.68 -19.26
C ASP A 50 2.39 9.23 -19.47
N ARG A 51 3.14 8.46 -20.28
CA ARG A 51 2.80 7.06 -20.58
C ARG A 51 2.86 6.15 -19.35
N GLU A 52 3.81 6.37 -18.48
CA GLU A 52 3.98 5.57 -17.26
C GLU A 52 2.85 5.85 -16.27
N PHE A 53 2.48 7.12 -16.13
CA PHE A 53 1.30 7.53 -15.35
C PHE A 53 0.02 6.86 -15.87
N ARG A 54 -0.23 6.87 -17.20
CA ARG A 54 -1.41 6.23 -17.79
C ARG A 54 -1.46 4.72 -17.51
N GLN A 55 -0.35 4.01 -17.64
CA GLN A 55 -0.30 2.57 -17.38
C GLN A 55 -0.56 2.24 -15.92
N ARG A 56 -0.03 3.04 -15.00
CA ARG A 56 -0.27 2.86 -13.57
C ARG A 56 -1.72 3.16 -13.20
N LEU A 57 -2.24 4.31 -13.64
CA LEU A 57 -3.64 4.67 -13.40
C LEU A 57 -4.58 3.57 -13.88
N SER A 58 -4.35 3.03 -15.07
CA SER A 58 -5.13 1.91 -15.59
C SER A 58 -5.09 0.71 -14.66
N ARG A 59 -3.90 0.31 -14.21
CA ARG A 59 -3.74 -0.86 -13.33
C ARG A 59 -4.39 -0.65 -11.95
N GLU A 60 -4.16 0.50 -11.33
CA GLU A 60 -4.75 0.82 -10.03
C GLU A 60 -6.27 0.96 -10.13
N ALA A 61 -6.78 1.54 -11.23
CA ALA A 61 -8.21 1.62 -11.49
C ALA A 61 -8.84 0.23 -11.72
N ASP A 62 -8.13 -0.71 -12.37
CA ASP A 62 -8.61 -2.08 -12.52
C ASP A 62 -8.73 -2.78 -11.16
N ILE A 63 -7.72 -2.65 -10.30
CA ILE A 63 -7.76 -3.22 -8.94
C ILE A 63 -8.88 -2.56 -8.13
N ALA A 64 -9.02 -1.23 -8.21
CA ALA A 64 -10.05 -0.51 -7.48
C ALA A 64 -11.47 -0.86 -7.97
N ALA A 65 -11.65 -1.15 -9.27
CA ALA A 65 -12.93 -1.60 -9.82
C ALA A 65 -13.34 -3.01 -9.37
N GLU A 66 -12.37 -3.84 -8.93
CA GLU A 66 -12.65 -5.16 -8.34
C GLU A 66 -13.04 -5.07 -6.84
N LEU A 67 -12.86 -3.91 -6.21
CA LEU A 67 -13.22 -3.73 -4.81
C LEU A 67 -14.75 -3.57 -4.67
N TRP A 68 -15.34 -4.49 -3.97
CA TRP A 68 -16.76 -4.42 -3.62
C TRP A 68 -16.94 -4.44 -2.10
N HIS A 69 -17.20 -3.28 -1.52
CA HIS A 69 -17.28 -3.11 -0.07
C HIS A 69 -18.33 -2.04 0.28
N PRO A 70 -19.13 -2.21 1.36
CA PRO A 70 -20.19 -1.27 1.72
C PRO A 70 -19.71 0.14 2.06
N HIS A 71 -18.41 0.29 2.37
CA HIS A 71 -17.76 1.55 2.73
C HIS A 71 -16.74 2.03 1.68
N ILE A 72 -16.77 1.52 0.45
CA ILE A 72 -15.94 1.97 -0.67
C ILE A 72 -16.86 2.49 -1.77
N VAL A 73 -16.51 3.64 -2.36
CA VAL A 73 -17.16 4.15 -3.58
C VAL A 73 -16.78 3.26 -4.75
N GLY A 74 -17.76 2.63 -5.37
CA GLY A 74 -17.55 1.72 -6.51
C GLY A 74 -17.14 2.46 -7.78
N ILE A 75 -16.16 1.94 -8.51
CA ILE A 75 -15.78 2.40 -9.85
C ILE A 75 -16.55 1.57 -10.87
N HIS A 76 -17.21 2.25 -11.82
CA HIS A 76 -18.06 1.62 -12.82
C HIS A 76 -17.39 1.47 -14.17
N ASP A 77 -16.60 2.49 -14.56
CA ASP A 77 -15.98 2.53 -15.88
C ASP A 77 -14.80 3.50 -15.89
N ARG A 78 -13.94 3.36 -16.88
CA ARG A 78 -12.81 4.24 -17.13
C ARG A 78 -12.50 4.32 -18.61
N GLY A 79 -11.85 5.39 -19.01
CA GLY A 79 -11.46 5.52 -20.42
C GLY A 79 -10.61 6.74 -20.68
N GLU A 80 -10.35 6.94 -21.97
CA GLU A 80 -9.69 8.12 -22.51
C GLU A 80 -10.62 8.78 -23.53
N PHE A 81 -10.79 10.09 -23.42
CA PHE A 81 -11.55 10.88 -24.37
C PHE A 81 -10.84 12.21 -24.61
N GLU A 82 -10.58 12.54 -25.87
CA GLU A 82 -9.85 13.76 -26.29
C GLU A 82 -8.50 13.92 -25.57
N GLY A 83 -7.77 12.81 -25.33
CA GLY A 83 -6.49 12.82 -24.66
C GLY A 83 -6.56 13.04 -23.14
N GLN A 84 -7.76 13.01 -22.54
CA GLN A 84 -7.97 13.07 -21.10
C GLN A 84 -8.49 11.74 -20.58
N LEU A 85 -7.87 11.27 -19.50
CA LEU A 85 -8.35 10.09 -18.77
C LEU A 85 -9.52 10.47 -17.88
N TRP A 86 -10.47 9.54 -17.75
CA TRP A 86 -11.64 9.72 -16.90
C TRP A 86 -11.99 8.43 -16.16
N LEU A 87 -12.68 8.59 -15.03
CA LEU A 87 -13.24 7.51 -14.19
C LEU A 87 -14.70 7.83 -13.90
N SER A 88 -15.57 6.84 -14.08
CA SER A 88 -16.97 6.89 -13.65
C SER A 88 -17.13 6.06 -12.37
N MET A 89 -17.81 6.62 -11.37
CA MET A 89 -17.96 6.02 -10.06
C MET A 89 -19.36 6.33 -9.47
N ASP A 90 -19.67 5.68 -8.35
CA ASP A 90 -20.92 5.96 -7.62
C ASP A 90 -21.06 7.46 -7.33
N TYR A 91 -22.20 8.03 -7.66
CA TYR A 91 -22.60 9.32 -7.14
C TYR A 91 -23.22 9.15 -5.75
N VAL A 92 -22.59 9.71 -4.75
CA VAL A 92 -23.06 9.72 -3.37
C VAL A 92 -23.76 11.04 -3.10
N GLU A 93 -25.07 10.98 -2.91
CA GLU A 93 -25.86 12.14 -2.53
C GLU A 93 -25.69 12.41 -1.03
N GLY A 94 -25.16 13.60 -0.70
CA GLY A 94 -24.81 13.98 0.68
C GLY A 94 -23.67 14.97 0.73
N THR A 95 -22.85 14.87 1.77
CA THR A 95 -21.70 15.75 2.01
C THR A 95 -20.42 14.92 2.27
N ASP A 96 -19.27 15.57 2.31
CA ASP A 96 -18.05 14.96 2.82
C ASP A 96 -17.82 15.32 4.31
N ALA A 97 -16.96 14.54 4.98
CA ALA A 97 -16.70 14.73 6.41
C ALA A 97 -15.97 16.05 6.72
N ALA A 98 -15.21 16.63 5.75
CA ALA A 98 -14.56 17.93 5.94
C ALA A 98 -15.60 19.06 5.92
N GLU A 99 -16.57 19.00 5.00
CA GLU A 99 -17.67 19.97 4.95
C GLU A 99 -18.55 19.86 6.19
N LEU A 100 -18.89 18.63 6.59
CA LEU A 100 -19.67 18.41 7.81
C LEU A 100 -18.94 18.96 9.05
N LEU A 101 -17.64 18.74 9.15
CA LEU A 101 -16.81 19.25 10.24
C LEU A 101 -16.82 20.78 10.25
N ARG A 102 -16.59 21.40 9.09
CA ARG A 102 -16.54 22.87 8.95
C ARG A 102 -17.87 23.54 9.24
N SER A 103 -18.96 23.00 8.72
CA SER A 103 -20.28 23.61 8.80
C SER A 103 -20.99 23.34 10.14
N ARG A 104 -20.84 22.14 10.70
CA ARG A 104 -21.57 21.71 11.90
C ARG A 104 -20.73 21.51 13.15
N TYR A 105 -19.47 21.10 12.98
CA TYR A 105 -18.60 20.72 14.09
C TYR A 105 -17.22 21.39 14.07
N PRO A 106 -17.13 22.73 14.01
CA PRO A 106 -15.85 23.43 13.86
C PRO A 106 -14.85 23.16 14.99
N ASN A 107 -15.32 22.70 16.16
CA ASN A 107 -14.51 22.35 17.32
C ASN A 107 -14.43 20.83 17.56
N GLY A 108 -14.77 20.03 16.56
CA GLY A 108 -14.76 18.57 16.60
C GLY A 108 -16.14 17.95 16.79
N MET A 109 -16.31 16.78 16.19
CA MET A 109 -17.54 15.99 16.21
C MET A 109 -17.78 15.35 17.60
N PRO A 110 -19.04 14.95 17.88
CA PRO A 110 -19.32 14.01 18.97
C PRO A 110 -18.50 12.71 18.79
N ARG A 111 -18.06 12.16 19.91
CA ARG A 111 -17.20 10.96 19.95
C ARG A 111 -17.76 9.80 19.14
N ASP A 112 -19.06 9.49 19.35
CA ASP A 112 -19.70 8.35 18.69
C ASP A 112 -19.80 8.52 17.15
N GLU A 113 -20.03 9.76 16.67
CA GLU A 113 -20.10 10.06 15.24
C GLU A 113 -18.72 9.94 14.59
N ALA A 114 -17.67 10.48 15.23
CA ALA A 114 -16.30 10.32 14.77
C ALA A 114 -15.85 8.85 14.76
N PHE A 115 -16.20 8.09 15.79
CA PHE A 115 -15.89 6.67 15.90
C PHE A 115 -16.60 5.83 14.83
N ALA A 116 -17.86 6.13 14.51
CA ALA A 116 -18.58 5.45 13.42
C ALA A 116 -17.88 5.66 12.08
N ILE A 117 -17.39 6.88 11.80
CA ILE A 117 -16.65 7.19 10.58
C ILE A 117 -15.32 6.43 10.56
N VAL A 118 -14.55 6.47 11.65
CA VAL A 118 -13.23 5.81 11.71
C VAL A 118 -13.36 4.29 11.56
N ASN A 119 -14.35 3.67 12.19
CA ASN A 119 -14.59 2.22 12.05
C ASN A 119 -14.93 1.83 10.61
N ALA A 120 -15.83 2.57 9.96
CA ALA A 120 -16.22 2.29 8.57
C ALA A 120 -15.03 2.43 7.59
N VAL A 121 -14.21 3.48 7.79
CA VAL A 121 -13.01 3.71 6.96
C VAL A 121 -11.93 2.67 7.25
N ALA A 122 -11.73 2.26 8.50
CA ALA A 122 -10.79 1.22 8.87
C ALA A 122 -11.12 -0.13 8.22
N ASP A 123 -12.39 -0.52 8.21
CA ASP A 123 -12.89 -1.74 7.55
C ASP A 123 -12.64 -1.68 6.03
N ALA A 124 -12.95 -0.53 5.39
CA ALA A 124 -12.69 -0.30 3.98
C ALA A 124 -11.19 -0.39 3.62
N LEU A 125 -10.32 0.19 4.47
CA LEU A 125 -8.88 0.19 4.23
C LEU A 125 -8.28 -1.20 4.36
N ASP A 126 -8.60 -1.93 5.43
CA ASP A 126 -8.07 -3.28 5.61
C ASP A 126 -8.54 -4.23 4.50
N TYR A 127 -9.79 -4.06 4.01
CA TYR A 127 -10.28 -4.77 2.83
C TYR A 127 -9.47 -4.44 1.56
N ALA A 128 -9.20 -3.17 1.29
CA ALA A 128 -8.40 -2.76 0.14
C ALA A 128 -6.93 -3.22 0.25
N HIS A 129 -6.35 -3.19 1.46
CA HIS A 129 -4.99 -3.67 1.73
C HIS A 129 -4.85 -5.18 1.46
N LEU A 130 -5.87 -5.97 1.78
CA LEU A 130 -5.92 -7.39 1.41
C LEU A 130 -5.91 -7.60 -0.10
N GLY A 131 -6.51 -6.68 -0.87
CA GLY A 131 -6.45 -6.62 -2.34
C GLY A 131 -5.13 -6.07 -2.89
N GLY A 132 -4.19 -5.65 -2.03
CA GLY A 132 -2.91 -5.06 -2.43
C GLY A 132 -3.01 -3.59 -2.85
N LEU A 133 -4.13 -2.91 -2.57
CA LEU A 133 -4.34 -1.50 -2.90
C LEU A 133 -4.22 -0.63 -1.65
N LEU A 134 -3.31 0.36 -1.69
CA LEU A 134 -3.17 1.41 -0.67
C LEU A 134 -3.96 2.65 -1.10
N HIS A 135 -4.58 3.33 -0.16
CA HIS A 135 -5.35 4.54 -0.45
C HIS A 135 -4.48 5.79 -0.64
N ARG A 136 -3.46 5.99 0.20
CA ARG A 136 -2.43 7.05 0.12
C ARG A 136 -2.92 8.50 0.27
N ASP A 137 -4.21 8.74 0.42
CA ASP A 137 -4.80 10.09 0.54
C ASP A 137 -6.02 10.10 1.50
N ILE A 138 -5.88 9.45 2.66
CA ILE A 138 -6.95 9.44 3.68
C ILE A 138 -7.05 10.82 4.32
N LYS A 139 -8.21 11.43 4.21
CA LYS A 139 -8.55 12.73 4.80
C LYS A 139 -10.07 12.90 4.87
N PRO A 140 -10.60 13.81 5.71
CA PRO A 140 -12.05 14.01 5.83
C PRO A 140 -12.75 14.33 4.50
N ALA A 141 -12.11 15.04 3.57
CA ALA A 141 -12.69 15.39 2.26
C ALA A 141 -12.93 14.17 1.35
N ASN A 142 -12.24 13.06 1.58
CA ASN A 142 -12.41 11.82 0.82
C ASN A 142 -13.38 10.82 1.50
N ILE A 143 -14.01 11.21 2.60
CA ILE A 143 -15.00 10.40 3.31
C ILE A 143 -16.38 10.99 3.05
N LEU A 144 -17.15 10.32 2.20
CA LEU A 144 -18.50 10.75 1.80
C LEU A 144 -19.54 10.21 2.77
N LEU A 145 -20.49 11.06 3.11
CA LEU A 145 -21.55 10.79 4.07
C LEU A 145 -22.88 11.03 3.38
N THR A 146 -23.73 10.01 3.24
CA THR A 146 -25.07 10.20 2.70
C THR A 146 -25.92 11.00 3.67
N ASP A 147 -26.97 11.64 3.15
CA ASP A 147 -28.02 12.17 4.02
C ASP A 147 -28.65 11.04 4.83
N THR A 148 -29.15 11.39 6.01
CA THR A 148 -29.73 10.42 6.92
C THR A 148 -31.07 9.92 6.33
N ASP A 149 -31.10 8.64 5.97
CA ASP A 149 -32.34 7.94 5.60
C ASP A 149 -32.84 7.05 6.76
N PRO A 150 -34.00 6.39 6.65
CA PRO A 150 -34.50 5.48 7.68
C PRO A 150 -33.57 4.28 7.98
N ARG A 151 -32.60 3.98 7.09
CA ARG A 151 -31.63 2.89 7.24
C ARG A 151 -30.33 3.36 7.89
N GLY A 152 -30.22 4.65 8.19
CA GLY A 152 -29.03 5.29 8.73
C GLY A 152 -28.13 5.90 7.65
N ARG A 153 -27.21 6.75 8.08
CA ARG A 153 -26.20 7.39 7.23
C ARG A 153 -25.19 6.36 6.73
N ARG A 154 -24.94 6.31 5.43
CA ARG A 154 -23.84 5.53 4.85
C ARG A 154 -22.55 6.36 4.91
N ILE A 155 -21.44 5.69 5.17
CA ILE A 155 -20.09 6.26 5.20
C ILE A 155 -19.33 5.53 4.10
N LEU A 156 -18.76 6.28 3.15
CA LEU A 156 -18.04 5.71 2.01
C LEU A 156 -16.70 6.41 1.82
N LEU A 157 -15.66 5.64 1.62
CA LEU A 157 -14.33 6.12 1.27
C LEU A 157 -14.25 6.26 -0.26
N ALA A 158 -13.91 7.46 -0.72
CA ALA A 158 -13.77 7.81 -2.13
C ALA A 158 -12.31 8.14 -2.45
N ASP A 159 -12.01 8.21 -3.74
CA ASP A 159 -10.72 8.70 -4.25
C ASP A 159 -9.51 7.91 -3.72
N PHE A 160 -9.53 6.58 -3.86
CA PHE A 160 -8.31 5.79 -3.76
C PHE A 160 -7.24 6.47 -4.61
N GLY A 161 -6.07 6.71 -4.02
CA GLY A 161 -5.01 7.57 -4.58
C GLY A 161 -4.38 7.05 -5.88
N ILE A 162 -5.24 6.61 -6.81
CA ILE A 162 -4.95 6.01 -8.12
C ILE A 162 -4.00 6.88 -8.97
N ALA A 163 -3.88 8.17 -8.65
CA ALA A 163 -3.03 9.13 -9.37
C ALA A 163 -1.79 9.57 -8.57
N ARG A 164 -1.52 9.01 -7.39
CA ARG A 164 -0.41 9.42 -6.53
C ARG A 164 0.75 8.45 -6.51
N GLN A 165 1.95 8.94 -6.77
CA GLN A 165 3.18 8.17 -6.66
C GLN A 165 4.06 8.65 -5.49
N ILE A 166 4.87 7.70 -4.94
CA ILE A 166 5.99 7.91 -4.01
C ILE A 166 7.11 8.71 -4.70
N GLY A 167 6.96 9.56 -5.55
CA GLY A 167 7.98 10.34 -6.23
C GLY A 167 7.53 11.76 -6.56
N ASP A 168 6.24 12.03 -6.44
CA ASP A 168 5.66 13.35 -6.73
C ASP A 168 6.01 14.44 -5.69
N ILE A 169 6.93 14.13 -4.75
CA ILE A 169 7.55 15.14 -3.88
C ILE A 169 8.40 16.13 -4.72
N SER A 170 8.87 15.74 -5.90
CA SER A 170 9.54 16.66 -6.83
C SER A 170 8.61 17.73 -7.44
N GLY A 171 7.28 17.54 -7.37
CA GLY A 171 6.26 18.53 -7.72
C GLY A 171 5.86 19.50 -6.60
N LEU A 172 6.50 19.44 -5.44
CA LEU A 172 6.25 20.29 -4.25
C LEU A 172 6.42 21.81 -4.49
N THR A 173 6.87 22.22 -5.67
CA THR A 173 7.02 23.64 -6.03
C THR A 173 5.75 24.29 -6.60
N ALA A 174 4.66 23.57 -6.85
CA ALA A 174 3.37 24.13 -7.31
C ALA A 174 2.50 24.53 -6.11
N THR A 175 2.54 25.71 -5.73
CA THR A 175 2.25 26.48 -4.52
C THR A 175 0.88 26.29 -3.83
N ASN A 176 -0.12 25.64 -4.40
CA ASN A 176 -1.47 25.50 -3.80
C ASN A 176 -1.99 24.04 -3.65
N MET A 177 -1.33 23.08 -4.29
CA MET A 177 -1.72 21.66 -4.22
C MET A 177 -1.23 20.93 -2.94
N VAL A 178 -0.23 21.51 -2.32
CA VAL A 178 0.58 20.88 -1.26
C VAL A 178 -0.05 20.99 0.13
N MET A 179 -0.72 22.11 0.45
CA MET A 179 -1.16 22.38 1.81
C MET A 179 -2.23 21.41 2.34
N GLY A 180 -3.21 21.01 1.52
CA GLY A 180 -4.34 20.21 2.01
C GLY A 180 -4.03 18.72 2.26
N THR A 181 -2.97 18.20 1.64
CA THR A 181 -2.65 16.76 1.68
C THR A 181 -1.50 16.43 2.62
N THR A 182 -0.54 17.33 2.79
CA THR A 182 0.60 17.11 3.71
C THR A 182 0.17 16.97 5.16
N ALA A 183 -0.96 17.52 5.54
CA ALA A 183 -1.50 17.45 6.90
C ALA A 183 -1.87 16.03 7.39
N TYR A 184 -1.89 15.03 6.49
CA TYR A 184 -2.22 13.64 6.82
C TYR A 184 -1.15 12.65 6.35
N ALA A 185 -0.11 13.12 5.64
CA ALA A 185 0.89 12.25 5.06
C ALA A 185 1.76 11.59 6.13
N ALA A 186 1.97 10.29 6.01
CA ALA A 186 2.83 9.53 6.91
C ALA A 186 4.31 9.92 6.74
N PRO A 187 5.13 9.85 7.80
CA PRO A 187 6.57 10.17 7.74
C PRO A 187 7.30 9.44 6.62
N GLU A 188 7.06 8.14 6.45
CA GLU A 188 7.66 7.31 5.41
C GLU A 188 7.24 7.73 4.00
N GLN A 189 6.00 8.20 3.81
CA GLN A 189 5.53 8.80 2.57
C GLN A 189 6.29 10.09 2.23
N LEU A 190 6.46 10.98 3.23
CA LEU A 190 7.18 12.25 3.08
C LEU A 190 8.68 12.04 2.82
N MET A 191 9.24 10.91 3.29
CA MET A 191 10.63 10.53 3.05
C MET A 191 10.83 9.77 1.73
N GLY A 192 9.78 9.48 0.96
CA GLY A 192 9.88 8.67 -0.25
C GLY A 192 10.32 7.23 -0.02
N LYS A 193 10.07 6.68 1.17
CA LYS A 193 10.36 5.28 1.50
C LYS A 193 9.25 4.35 0.99
N ASP A 194 9.53 3.06 1.00
CA ASP A 194 8.50 2.06 0.77
C ASP A 194 7.39 2.18 1.82
N ILE A 195 6.14 2.12 1.36
CA ILE A 195 4.95 2.26 2.20
C ILE A 195 4.11 0.99 2.16
N ASP A 196 3.52 0.66 3.29
CA ASP A 196 2.51 -0.39 3.45
C ASP A 196 1.21 0.19 4.04
N GLY A 197 0.25 -0.65 4.42
CA GLY A 197 -1.03 -0.24 4.99
C GLY A 197 -0.93 0.65 6.24
N ARG A 198 0.22 0.64 6.93
CA ARG A 198 0.45 1.49 8.10
C ARG A 198 0.62 2.98 7.75
N ALA A 199 0.90 3.31 6.49
CA ALA A 199 0.84 4.70 6.03
C ALA A 199 -0.60 5.22 5.99
N ASP A 200 -1.54 4.39 5.51
CA ASP A 200 -2.97 4.72 5.54
C ASP A 200 -3.53 4.73 6.98
N GLU A 201 -3.05 3.84 7.86
CA GLU A 201 -3.37 3.85 9.28
C GLU A 201 -2.95 5.17 9.96
N TYR A 202 -1.74 5.68 9.68
CA TYR A 202 -1.28 6.98 10.18
C TYR A 202 -2.18 8.11 9.68
N ALA A 203 -2.53 8.11 8.39
CA ALA A 203 -3.42 9.12 7.80
C ALA A 203 -4.85 9.03 8.40
N LEU A 204 -5.34 7.82 8.70
CA LEU A 204 -6.58 7.60 9.44
C LEU A 204 -6.50 8.14 10.87
N GLY A 205 -5.35 7.99 11.54
CA GLY A 205 -5.06 8.60 12.84
C GLY A 205 -5.13 10.13 12.80
N CYS A 206 -4.51 10.76 11.79
CA CYS A 206 -4.60 12.21 11.56
C CYS A 206 -6.06 12.65 11.31
N THR A 207 -6.79 11.86 10.51
CA THR A 207 -8.20 12.09 10.21
C THR A 207 -9.06 11.98 11.47
N ALA A 208 -8.88 10.93 12.28
CA ALA A 208 -9.58 10.76 13.55
C ALA A 208 -9.32 11.91 14.51
N PHE A 209 -8.06 12.35 14.62
CA PHE A 209 -7.69 13.51 15.43
C PHE A 209 -8.44 14.76 14.99
N GLN A 210 -8.52 15.01 13.67
CA GLN A 210 -9.24 16.17 13.15
C GLN A 210 -10.75 16.06 13.34
N LEU A 211 -11.35 14.90 13.09
CA LEU A 211 -12.78 14.69 13.31
C LEU A 211 -13.16 14.98 14.78
N LEU A 212 -12.30 14.59 15.71
CA LEU A 212 -12.53 14.77 17.15
C LEU A 212 -12.23 16.18 17.67
N THR A 213 -11.32 16.95 17.03
CA THR A 213 -10.85 18.25 17.53
C THR A 213 -11.16 19.44 16.64
N GLY A 214 -11.63 19.22 15.41
CA GLY A 214 -11.84 20.24 14.38
C GLY A 214 -10.58 20.61 13.61
N LYS A 215 -9.38 20.19 14.04
CA LYS A 215 -8.10 20.53 13.42
C LYS A 215 -7.18 19.32 13.28
N ALA A 216 -6.35 19.30 12.24
CA ALA A 216 -5.32 18.29 12.07
C ALA A 216 -4.32 18.29 13.26
N PRO A 217 -3.62 17.18 13.54
CA PRO A 217 -2.63 17.11 14.61
C PRO A 217 -1.54 18.17 14.45
N TYR A 218 -1.08 18.37 13.22
CA TYR A 218 -0.11 19.40 12.85
C TYR A 218 -0.79 20.37 11.88
N ASP A 219 -0.93 21.63 12.31
CA ASP A 219 -1.70 22.67 11.62
C ASP A 219 -0.87 23.96 11.64
N ASP A 220 -0.25 24.27 10.50
CA ASP A 220 0.53 25.49 10.27
C ASP A 220 0.26 26.01 8.86
N SER A 221 0.35 27.32 8.68
CA SER A 221 0.21 27.97 7.36
C SER A 221 1.37 27.65 6.41
N ASN A 222 2.49 27.18 6.93
CA ASN A 222 3.66 26.79 6.15
C ASN A 222 3.73 25.25 6.02
N ALA A 223 3.55 24.77 4.79
CA ALA A 223 3.61 23.33 4.50
C ALA A 223 4.95 22.68 4.91
N ALA A 224 6.07 23.39 4.81
CA ALA A 224 7.36 22.86 5.24
C ALA A 224 7.44 22.63 6.77
N VAL A 225 6.78 23.48 7.55
CA VAL A 225 6.64 23.30 9.00
C VAL A 225 5.80 22.06 9.31
N VAL A 226 4.67 21.89 8.62
CA VAL A 226 3.80 20.71 8.76
C VAL A 226 4.57 19.44 8.42
N ILE A 227 5.32 19.42 7.31
CA ILE A 227 6.18 18.29 6.92
C ILE A 227 7.20 18.00 8.01
N ALA A 228 7.92 19.00 8.51
CA ALA A 228 8.91 18.83 9.58
C ALA A 228 8.28 18.26 10.86
N GLN A 229 7.06 18.69 11.21
CA GLN A 229 6.32 18.18 12.36
C GLN A 229 5.90 16.72 12.16
N HIS A 230 5.43 16.32 10.98
CA HIS A 230 5.16 14.91 10.66
C HIS A 230 6.41 14.05 10.79
N LEU A 231 7.56 14.56 10.35
CA LEU A 231 8.81 13.82 10.38
C LEU A 231 9.40 13.66 11.80
N SER A 232 9.29 14.68 12.66
CA SER A 232 10.10 14.73 13.89
C SER A 232 9.37 15.18 15.16
N ALA A 233 8.25 15.91 15.08
CA ALA A 233 7.56 16.36 16.27
C ALA A 233 6.75 15.23 16.93
N PRO A 234 6.75 15.13 18.27
CA PRO A 234 5.88 14.16 18.95
C PRO A 234 4.41 14.45 18.64
N PRO A 235 3.55 13.42 18.58
CA PRO A 235 2.12 13.63 18.43
C PRO A 235 1.56 14.50 19.54
N PRO A 236 0.75 15.53 19.22
CA PRO A 236 0.15 16.37 20.24
C PRO A 236 -0.91 15.55 21.01
N PRO A 237 -0.96 15.62 22.36
CA PRO A 237 -2.02 15.00 23.13
C PRO A 237 -3.38 15.57 22.73
N ILE A 238 -4.35 14.70 22.43
CA ILE A 238 -5.70 15.14 22.03
C ILE A 238 -6.41 15.83 23.22
N GLY A 239 -6.11 15.40 24.44
CA GLY A 239 -6.63 15.99 25.69
C GLY A 239 -6.24 17.45 25.89
N GLN A 240 -5.18 17.96 25.25
CA GLN A 240 -4.85 19.39 25.27
C GLN A 240 -5.88 20.26 24.54
N ARG A 241 -6.50 19.73 23.47
CA ARG A 241 -7.54 20.43 22.69
C ARG A 241 -8.95 20.10 23.18
N ARG A 242 -9.15 18.87 23.62
CA ARG A 242 -10.42 18.33 24.11
C ARG A 242 -10.16 17.54 25.40
N PRO A 243 -10.24 18.19 26.59
CA PRO A 243 -9.96 17.54 27.86
C PRO A 243 -10.84 16.31 28.15
N ASP A 244 -12.04 16.29 27.59
CA ASP A 244 -12.97 15.16 27.66
C ASP A 244 -12.53 13.93 26.85
N LEU A 245 -11.47 14.06 26.05
CA LEU A 245 -10.88 13.01 25.22
C LEU A 245 -9.47 12.61 25.69
N ALA A 246 -9.03 13.03 26.87
CA ALA A 246 -7.69 12.74 27.39
C ALA A 246 -7.41 11.23 27.54
N ASP A 247 -8.45 10.41 27.68
CA ASP A 247 -8.36 8.95 27.68
C ASP A 247 -7.86 8.37 26.35
N LEU A 248 -7.93 9.13 25.26
CA LEU A 248 -7.45 8.74 23.93
C LEU A 248 -5.99 9.14 23.64
N ASP A 249 -5.33 9.88 24.54
CA ASP A 249 -3.95 10.36 24.32
C ASP A 249 -2.98 9.24 23.97
N ALA A 250 -3.04 8.12 24.68
CA ALA A 250 -2.17 6.97 24.42
C ALA A 250 -2.46 6.29 23.07
N VAL A 251 -3.74 6.20 22.69
CA VAL A 251 -4.17 5.61 21.40
C VAL A 251 -3.68 6.50 20.25
N MET A 252 -3.87 7.82 20.38
CA MET A 252 -3.42 8.78 19.36
C MET A 252 -1.90 8.84 19.25
N ALA A 253 -1.18 8.80 20.37
CA ALA A 253 0.27 8.77 20.37
C ALA A 253 0.81 7.52 19.63
N LYS A 254 0.15 6.38 19.79
CA LYS A 254 0.55 5.14 19.14
C LYS A 254 0.27 5.15 17.63
N VAL A 255 -0.93 5.50 17.19
CA VAL A 255 -1.27 5.53 15.74
C VAL A 255 -0.46 6.56 14.97
N LEU A 256 -0.06 7.67 15.62
CA LEU A 256 0.75 8.75 15.06
C LEU A 256 2.26 8.57 15.34
N ALA A 257 2.69 7.38 15.75
CA ALA A 257 4.12 7.07 15.91
C ALA A 257 4.88 7.27 14.60
N LYS A 258 6.13 7.76 14.70
CA LYS A 258 6.94 8.09 13.52
C LYS A 258 7.46 6.84 12.82
N ASP A 259 7.87 5.84 13.59
CA ASP A 259 8.20 4.52 13.06
C ASP A 259 6.90 3.73 12.81
N PRO A 260 6.66 3.22 11.57
CA PRO A 260 5.51 2.37 11.30
C PRO A 260 5.45 1.12 12.18
N ALA A 261 6.59 0.60 12.67
CA ALA A 261 6.65 -0.58 13.53
C ALA A 261 6.03 -0.34 14.93
N ASP A 262 6.00 0.91 15.39
CA ASP A 262 5.44 1.29 16.70
C ASP A 262 3.93 1.51 16.66
N ARG A 263 3.32 1.52 15.45
CA ARG A 263 1.87 1.70 15.25
C ARG A 263 1.08 0.42 15.55
N TYR A 264 -0.20 0.41 15.20
CA TYR A 264 -1.04 -0.77 15.25
C TYR A 264 -0.74 -1.69 14.04
N PRO A 265 -1.07 -2.98 14.10
CA PRO A 265 -0.80 -3.89 12.97
C PRO A 265 -1.68 -3.64 11.75
N ASN A 266 -2.87 -3.04 11.94
CA ASN A 266 -3.81 -2.68 10.87
C ASN A 266 -4.82 -1.64 11.35
N CYS A 267 -5.63 -1.11 10.43
CA CYS A 267 -6.60 -0.05 10.69
C CYS A 267 -7.72 -0.50 11.65
N ALA A 268 -8.19 -1.76 11.55
CA ALA A 268 -9.25 -2.28 12.43
C ALA A 268 -8.80 -2.37 13.90
N VAL A 269 -7.55 -2.75 14.15
CA VAL A 269 -7.00 -2.79 15.52
C VAL A 269 -6.86 -1.39 16.10
N PHE A 270 -6.47 -0.41 15.30
CA PHE A 270 -6.49 0.99 15.71
C PHE A 270 -7.92 1.45 16.05
N ALA A 271 -8.89 1.21 15.16
CA ALA A 271 -10.28 1.60 15.37
C ALA A 271 -10.89 0.92 16.60
N ALA A 272 -10.57 -0.33 16.88
CA ALA A 272 -10.97 -1.04 18.08
C ALA A 272 -10.35 -0.41 19.35
N ALA A 273 -9.06 -0.05 19.32
CA ALA A 273 -8.41 0.63 20.42
C ALA A 273 -9.03 2.02 20.69
N LEU A 274 -9.37 2.77 19.64
CA LEU A 274 -10.03 4.07 19.73
C LEU A 274 -11.41 3.98 20.39
N THR A 275 -12.16 2.91 20.11
CA THR A 275 -13.51 2.71 20.64
C THR A 275 -13.55 2.00 22.00
N GLY A 276 -12.42 1.60 22.55
CA GLY A 276 -12.32 0.83 23.79
C GLY A 276 -12.92 -0.59 23.68
N ARG A 277 -13.15 -1.08 22.44
CA ARG A 277 -13.57 -2.46 22.21
C ARG A 277 -12.34 -3.37 22.22
N PRO A 278 -12.39 -4.55 22.89
CA PRO A 278 -11.30 -5.51 22.74
C PRO A 278 -11.22 -5.89 21.26
N GLY A 279 -10.07 -5.58 20.62
CA GLY A 279 -9.84 -5.97 19.25
C GLY A 279 -10.02 -7.48 19.11
N VAL A 280 -10.69 -7.94 18.05
CA VAL A 280 -10.68 -9.35 17.64
C VAL A 280 -9.30 -9.60 17.05
N GLY A 281 -8.29 -9.62 17.94
CA GLY A 281 -6.97 -10.15 17.63
C GLY A 281 -7.10 -11.65 17.62
N THR A 282 -6.60 -12.29 16.59
CA THR A 282 -6.40 -13.74 16.51
C THR A 282 -5.89 -14.27 17.85
N ALA A 283 -6.68 -15.16 18.43
CA ALA A 283 -6.46 -15.72 19.74
C ALA A 283 -5.09 -16.39 19.84
N ASP A 284 -4.25 -15.89 20.73
CA ASP A 284 -3.25 -16.71 21.40
C ASP A 284 -3.96 -17.62 22.37
N THR A 285 -3.99 -18.89 22.02
CA THR A 285 -4.45 -19.97 22.87
C THR A 285 -3.47 -20.11 24.03
N VAL A 286 -3.83 -19.68 25.23
CA VAL A 286 -3.15 -20.08 26.45
C VAL A 286 -4.09 -20.94 27.25
N ALA A 287 -3.61 -22.16 27.44
CA ALA A 287 -4.19 -23.20 28.23
C ALA A 287 -4.55 -22.75 29.65
N GLY A 288 -5.66 -23.29 30.12
CA GLY A 288 -6.21 -23.02 31.44
C GLY A 288 -5.32 -23.40 32.61
N THR A 289 -5.53 -22.72 33.71
CA THR A 289 -5.38 -23.30 35.04
C THR A 289 -6.25 -22.58 36.05
N THR A 290 -7.14 -23.33 36.58
CA THR A 290 -7.83 -23.37 37.89
C THR A 290 -7.80 -22.12 38.82
N ALA A 291 -9.00 -21.79 39.24
CA ALA A 291 -9.35 -20.85 40.31
C ALA A 291 -8.76 -21.20 41.67
N ALA A 292 -8.30 -20.16 42.42
CA ALA A 292 -8.28 -20.15 43.87
C ALA A 292 -8.48 -18.70 44.35
N ALA A 293 -9.37 -18.51 45.30
CA ALA A 293 -9.85 -17.27 45.86
C ALA A 293 -8.85 -16.62 46.84
N PRO A 294 -9.09 -15.36 47.28
CA PRO A 294 -8.07 -14.44 47.77
C PRO A 294 -7.82 -14.52 49.27
N THR A 295 -6.57 -14.41 49.66
CA THR A 295 -6.20 -14.13 51.04
C THR A 295 -5.55 -12.75 51.15
N ARG A 296 -6.16 -11.93 51.98
CA ARG A 296 -5.81 -10.56 52.35
C ARG A 296 -4.56 -10.57 53.26
N ALA A 297 -3.48 -9.89 52.89
CA ALA A 297 -2.36 -9.63 53.79
C ALA A 297 -1.98 -8.15 53.78
N VAL A 298 -1.75 -7.65 54.97
CA VAL A 298 -1.52 -6.30 55.42
C VAL A 298 -0.12 -5.79 55.04
N ALA A 299 0.00 -4.52 54.66
CA ALA A 299 1.25 -3.83 54.38
C ALA A 299 2.00 -3.41 55.66
N PRO A 300 3.31 -3.34 55.68
CA PRO A 300 4.08 -2.48 56.59
C PRO A 300 4.79 -1.31 55.86
N PRO A 301 5.23 -0.28 56.60
CA PRO A 301 5.35 1.08 56.11
C PRO A 301 6.69 1.45 55.50
N ALA A 302 6.65 2.55 54.73
CA ALA A 302 7.75 3.15 54.02
C ALA A 302 8.92 3.62 54.88
N GLN A 303 10.14 3.39 54.44
CA GLN A 303 11.34 4.09 54.86
C GLN A 303 11.94 4.91 53.73
N SER A 304 12.07 6.19 53.97
CA SER A 304 12.67 7.21 53.13
C SER A 304 14.21 7.16 53.16
N ALA A 305 14.87 7.29 52.03
CA ALA A 305 16.30 7.62 51.94
C ALA A 305 16.59 8.59 50.79
N PRO A 306 17.69 9.37 50.81
CA PRO A 306 17.70 10.77 50.46
C PRO A 306 18.17 11.07 49.00
N ARG A 307 17.65 12.18 48.48
CA ARG A 307 18.03 12.80 47.22
C ARG A 307 19.48 13.31 47.20
N LYS A 308 20.24 13.01 46.17
CA LYS A 308 21.42 13.77 45.77
C LYS A 308 21.21 14.43 44.40
N PRO A 309 21.73 15.65 44.19
CA PRO A 309 21.43 16.47 43.01
C PRO A 309 22.37 16.15 41.82
N GLN A 310 21.82 15.96 40.64
CA GLN A 310 22.60 16.01 39.41
C GLN A 310 22.38 17.31 38.65
N ARG A 311 23.39 18.17 38.75
CA ARG A 311 23.60 19.36 37.91
C ARG A 311 24.44 19.00 36.68
N ARG A 312 24.16 19.61 35.52
CA ARG A 312 24.95 19.83 34.32
C ARG A 312 25.14 18.64 33.38
N ARG A 313 24.35 18.67 32.31
CA ARG A 313 24.83 18.43 30.93
C ARG A 313 23.79 18.94 29.93
N ARG A 314 23.71 20.24 29.74
CA ARG A 314 23.04 20.89 28.60
C ARG A 314 24.05 21.86 28.00
N ARG A 315 24.86 21.42 27.00
CA ARG A 315 25.64 22.30 26.09
C ARG A 315 26.47 21.55 25.03
N VAL A 316 26.11 20.34 24.62
CA VAL A 316 26.90 19.64 23.58
C VAL A 316 26.06 19.22 22.35
N VAL A 317 24.74 19.34 22.37
CA VAL A 317 23.88 18.85 21.28
C VAL A 317 23.61 19.88 20.17
N LEU A 318 23.98 21.15 20.35
CA LEU A 318 23.70 22.22 19.37
C LEU A 318 24.80 22.46 18.32
N LEU A 319 25.95 21.77 18.40
CA LEU A 319 27.05 21.95 17.42
C LEU A 319 27.13 20.83 16.36
N SER A 320 26.39 19.73 16.51
CA SER A 320 26.42 18.62 15.54
C SER A 320 25.41 18.79 14.38
N ALA A 321 24.35 19.58 14.54
CA ALA A 321 23.35 19.80 13.48
C ALA A 321 23.83 20.75 12.37
N ALA A 322 24.68 21.73 12.70
CA ALA A 322 25.19 22.68 11.73
C ALA A 322 26.28 22.10 10.79
N ALA A 323 27.05 21.11 11.27
CA ALA A 323 28.07 20.44 10.47
C ALA A 323 27.48 19.45 9.46
N ALA A 324 26.34 18.82 9.77
CA ALA A 324 25.65 17.91 8.87
C ALA A 324 24.99 18.64 7.69
N LEU A 325 24.46 19.85 7.93
CA LEU A 325 23.84 20.66 6.88
C LEU A 325 24.85 21.22 5.88
N ALA A 326 26.07 21.57 6.35
CA ALA A 326 27.14 22.07 5.47
C ALA A 326 27.73 20.96 4.57
N LEU A 327 27.77 19.72 5.02
CA LEU A 327 28.22 18.58 4.21
C LEU A 327 27.19 18.16 3.14
N LEU A 328 25.90 18.37 3.41
CA LEU A 328 24.83 18.07 2.42
C LEU A 328 24.85 19.06 1.24
N VAL A 329 25.13 20.33 1.50
CA VAL A 329 25.20 21.38 0.46
C VAL A 329 26.45 21.18 -0.44
N LEU A 330 27.55 20.66 0.11
CA LEU A 330 28.77 20.36 -0.67
C LEU A 330 28.62 19.07 -1.52
N ALA A 331 27.82 18.10 -1.09
CA ALA A 331 27.56 16.87 -1.87
C ALA A 331 26.66 17.10 -3.08
N VAL A 332 25.66 17.99 -2.97
CA VAL A 332 24.76 18.32 -4.06
C VAL A 332 25.43 19.23 -5.11
N GLY A 333 26.34 20.11 -4.69
CA GLY A 333 27.10 20.98 -5.60
C GLY A 333 28.16 20.22 -6.41
N GLY A 334 28.68 19.10 -5.90
CA GLY A 334 29.72 18.31 -6.56
C GLY A 334 29.21 17.39 -7.68
N GLN A 335 27.92 17.02 -7.68
CA GLN A 335 27.35 16.17 -8.72
C GLN A 335 26.96 16.97 -9.99
N ALA A 336 26.60 18.23 -9.87
CA ALA A 336 26.24 19.07 -11.02
C ALA A 336 27.42 19.39 -11.94
N LEU A 337 28.67 19.28 -11.46
CA LEU A 337 29.90 19.56 -12.23
C LEU A 337 30.46 18.31 -12.93
N ARG A 338 30.01 17.08 -12.59
CA ARG A 338 30.47 15.85 -13.23
C ARG A 338 29.68 15.43 -14.47
N HIS A 339 28.49 15.98 -14.68
CA HIS A 339 27.66 15.65 -15.86
C HIS A 339 28.00 16.41 -17.15
N LYS A 340 28.95 17.35 -17.12
CA LYS A 340 29.32 18.20 -18.26
C LYS A 340 30.61 17.81 -18.96
N ALA A 341 31.24 16.71 -18.59
CA ALA A 341 32.57 16.32 -19.08
C ALA A 341 32.63 15.01 -19.89
N ASN A 342 31.49 14.40 -20.25
CA ASN A 342 31.50 13.09 -20.91
C ASN A 342 30.67 13.02 -22.21
N GLU A 343 30.62 14.13 -22.95
CA GLU A 343 30.17 14.11 -24.35
C GLU A 343 31.31 14.59 -25.23
N SER A 344 32.14 13.70 -25.70
CA SER A 344 32.82 13.74 -27.00
C SER A 344 33.77 12.57 -27.19
N THR A 345 33.73 12.08 -28.40
CA THR A 345 34.59 11.07 -29.06
C THR A 345 34.09 9.63 -28.94
N SER A 346 33.96 8.88 -29.96
CA SER A 346 34.04 9.05 -31.44
C SER A 346 33.72 7.71 -32.10
N ASP A 347 33.27 7.83 -33.27
CA ASP A 347 33.12 6.89 -34.40
C ASP A 347 34.09 5.70 -34.52
N ALA A 348 33.53 4.68 -35.19
CA ALA A 348 34.07 3.94 -36.35
C ALA A 348 34.53 2.48 -36.19
N ALA A 349 33.93 1.70 -37.04
CA ALA A 349 34.36 0.62 -37.95
C ALA A 349 34.16 -0.83 -37.45
N VAL A 350 33.21 -1.56 -38.07
CA VAL A 350 33.28 -2.47 -39.22
C VAL A 350 34.45 -3.46 -39.18
N ASP A 351 34.18 -4.75 -39.05
CA ASP A 351 34.29 -5.79 -40.10
C ASP A 351 34.02 -7.21 -39.60
N THR A 352 33.22 -7.88 -40.38
CA THR A 352 33.08 -9.26 -40.79
C THR A 352 34.17 -10.29 -40.39
N ASN A 353 33.80 -11.50 -39.96
CA ASN A 353 33.87 -12.70 -40.82
C ASN A 353 33.47 -14.01 -40.11
N THR A 354 32.58 -14.72 -40.73
CA THR A 354 32.41 -16.14 -41.04
C THR A 354 33.39 -17.16 -40.40
N ASN A 355 32.89 -18.20 -39.75
CA ASN A 355 32.91 -19.60 -40.19
C ASN A 355 32.39 -20.59 -39.13
N GLN A 356 31.47 -21.45 -39.52
CA GLN A 356 31.18 -22.79 -39.03
C GLN A 356 32.09 -23.83 -39.75
N PRO A 357 32.12 -25.12 -39.42
CA PRO A 357 31.61 -25.91 -38.30
C PRO A 357 32.65 -26.86 -37.66
N GLU A 358 32.33 -27.50 -36.55
CA GLU A 358 32.58 -28.98 -36.48
C GLU A 358 31.96 -29.62 -35.21
N SER A 359 31.45 -30.78 -35.46
CA SER A 359 30.84 -31.77 -34.60
C SER A 359 31.76 -32.28 -33.48
N GLY A 360 31.24 -32.35 -32.27
CA GLY A 360 31.85 -33.05 -31.12
C GLY A 360 30.76 -33.67 -30.22
N SER A 361 30.59 -34.96 -30.35
CA SER A 361 29.86 -35.84 -29.42
C SER A 361 30.30 -35.62 -28.00
N GLY A 362 29.39 -35.16 -27.11
CA GLY A 362 29.64 -35.06 -25.69
C GLY A 362 28.33 -35.13 -24.91
N SER A 363 28.22 -36.15 -24.11
CA SER A 363 27.31 -36.42 -22.99
C SER A 363 26.21 -35.34 -22.76
N ALA A 364 24.97 -35.68 -23.00
CA ALA A 364 23.81 -34.83 -22.79
C ALA A 364 23.72 -34.45 -21.31
N THR A 365 24.32 -33.33 -20.92
CA THR A 365 24.09 -32.69 -19.61
C THR A 365 22.65 -32.20 -19.65
N THR A 366 21.80 -32.78 -18.81
CA THR A 366 20.38 -32.41 -18.70
C THR A 366 20.33 -30.93 -18.29
N PRO A 367 19.70 -30.03 -19.05
CA PRO A 367 19.63 -28.63 -18.70
C PRO A 367 18.90 -28.45 -17.37
N SER A 368 19.59 -27.95 -16.36
CA SER A 368 19.07 -27.66 -15.04
C SER A 368 19.87 -26.50 -14.45
N ILE A 369 19.23 -25.65 -13.65
CA ILE A 369 19.93 -24.58 -12.93
C ILE A 369 20.07 -24.93 -11.46
N GLN A 370 21.16 -24.45 -10.86
CA GLN A 370 21.33 -24.51 -9.41
C GLN A 370 20.50 -23.41 -8.74
N LEU A 371 19.58 -23.78 -7.91
CA LEU A 371 18.76 -22.86 -7.13
C LEU A 371 19.49 -22.56 -5.82
N THR A 372 19.98 -21.34 -5.67
CA THR A 372 20.80 -20.92 -4.53
C THR A 372 19.98 -20.30 -3.38
N ARG A 373 18.76 -19.90 -3.66
CA ARG A 373 17.80 -19.28 -2.72
C ARG A 373 16.39 -19.63 -3.14
N TYR A 374 15.41 -19.43 -2.25
CA TYR A 374 13.99 -19.62 -2.58
C TYR A 374 13.48 -18.79 -3.76
N ILE A 375 14.18 -17.71 -4.11
CA ILE A 375 13.93 -16.90 -5.31
C ILE A 375 15.21 -16.84 -6.14
N THR A 376 15.18 -17.46 -7.30
CA THR A 376 16.24 -17.42 -8.31
C THR A 376 15.79 -16.51 -9.45
N ASP A 377 16.43 -15.37 -9.59
CA ASP A 377 16.07 -14.30 -10.53
C ASP A 377 17.35 -13.66 -11.12
N PRO A 378 18.06 -14.37 -11.99
CA PRO A 378 19.34 -13.91 -12.54
C PRO A 378 19.19 -12.71 -13.47
N GLY A 379 18.01 -12.51 -14.06
CA GLY A 379 17.69 -11.39 -14.95
C GLY A 379 17.08 -10.19 -14.24
N GLU A 380 17.06 -10.16 -12.89
CA GLU A 380 16.47 -9.07 -12.08
C GLU A 380 15.06 -8.66 -12.54
N LYS A 381 14.25 -9.66 -12.91
CA LYS A 381 12.87 -9.45 -13.40
C LYS A 381 11.92 -8.96 -12.29
N LEU A 382 12.29 -9.17 -11.02
CA LEU A 382 11.57 -8.66 -9.85
C LEU A 382 12.12 -7.31 -9.43
N SER A 383 11.24 -6.33 -9.29
CA SER A 383 11.57 -5.12 -8.54
C SER A 383 11.88 -5.44 -7.07
N GLY A 384 12.54 -4.55 -6.36
CA GLY A 384 12.82 -4.71 -4.91
C GLY A 384 11.54 -5.00 -4.11
N MET A 385 10.45 -4.27 -4.37
CA MET A 385 9.14 -4.51 -3.76
C MET A 385 8.55 -5.86 -4.16
N GLY A 386 8.64 -6.21 -5.45
CA GLY A 386 8.18 -7.51 -5.94
C GLY A 386 8.88 -8.67 -5.25
N ARG A 387 10.20 -8.56 -5.07
CA ARG A 387 11.00 -9.56 -4.35
C ARG A 387 10.56 -9.68 -2.88
N SER A 388 10.41 -8.55 -2.16
CA SER A 388 9.95 -8.54 -0.77
C SER A 388 8.55 -9.11 -0.60
N ALA A 389 7.64 -8.85 -1.54
CA ALA A 389 6.29 -9.43 -1.53
C ALA A 389 6.33 -10.95 -1.70
N VAL A 390 7.16 -11.45 -2.62
CA VAL A 390 7.35 -12.90 -2.82
C VAL A 390 7.98 -13.53 -1.58
N GLU A 391 9.05 -12.95 -1.03
CA GLU A 391 9.70 -13.43 0.20
C GLU A 391 8.73 -13.52 1.37
N SER A 392 7.89 -12.50 1.56
CA SER A 392 6.85 -12.49 2.60
C SER A 392 5.83 -13.62 2.41
N ALA A 393 5.33 -13.82 1.19
CA ALA A 393 4.37 -14.88 0.90
C ALA A 393 4.97 -16.29 1.09
N LEU A 394 6.23 -16.50 0.68
CA LEU A 394 6.95 -17.76 0.87
C LEU A 394 7.21 -18.04 2.34
N SER A 395 7.61 -17.04 3.12
CA SER A 395 7.83 -17.13 4.55
C SER A 395 6.54 -17.50 5.29
N LYS A 396 5.42 -16.88 4.92
CA LYS A 396 4.10 -17.17 5.49
C LYS A 396 3.65 -18.60 5.22
N LEU A 397 3.83 -19.07 3.97
CA LEU A 397 3.54 -20.45 3.59
C LEU A 397 4.37 -21.44 4.42
N TYR A 398 5.68 -21.19 4.56
CA TYR A 398 6.56 -22.04 5.38
C TYR A 398 6.13 -22.05 6.85
N THR A 399 5.88 -20.89 7.44
CA THR A 399 5.50 -20.78 8.86
C THR A 399 4.20 -21.54 9.16
N ARG A 400 3.26 -21.54 8.21
CA ARG A 400 1.93 -22.13 8.43
C ARG A 400 1.86 -23.63 8.14
N HIS A 401 2.57 -24.08 7.10
CA HIS A 401 2.44 -25.45 6.57
C HIS A 401 3.74 -26.25 6.59
N ASN A 402 4.86 -25.63 6.97
CA ASN A 402 6.20 -26.24 6.97
C ASN A 402 6.59 -26.82 5.58
N VAL A 403 6.21 -26.12 4.52
CA VAL A 403 6.54 -26.45 3.13
C VAL A 403 7.27 -25.29 2.47
N HIS A 404 8.16 -25.59 1.53
CA HIS A 404 8.87 -24.60 0.76
C HIS A 404 8.32 -24.50 -0.66
N LEU A 405 8.10 -23.29 -1.15
CA LEU A 405 7.88 -23.02 -2.56
C LEU A 405 9.09 -22.26 -3.09
N TRP A 406 9.81 -22.88 -4.02
CA TRP A 406 10.92 -22.25 -4.74
C TRP A 406 10.37 -21.53 -5.96
N VAL A 407 10.94 -20.38 -6.31
CA VAL A 407 10.53 -19.59 -7.45
C VAL A 407 11.75 -19.31 -8.32
N ALA A 408 11.66 -19.66 -9.62
CA ALA A 408 12.72 -19.43 -10.58
C ALA A 408 12.19 -18.64 -11.78
N TYR A 409 12.83 -17.53 -12.09
CA TYR A 409 12.60 -16.75 -13.30
C TYR A 409 13.74 -17.04 -14.26
N VAL A 410 13.39 -17.47 -15.45
CA VAL A 410 14.36 -17.87 -16.48
C VAL A 410 13.94 -17.30 -17.85
N ASP A 411 14.91 -17.08 -18.72
CA ASP A 411 14.64 -16.54 -20.06
C ASP A 411 14.19 -17.64 -21.01
N ASP A 412 14.60 -18.91 -20.75
CA ASP A 412 14.18 -20.05 -21.56
C ASP A 412 14.22 -21.37 -20.76
N PHE A 413 13.51 -22.40 -21.24
CA PHE A 413 13.51 -23.74 -20.67
C PHE A 413 14.44 -24.70 -21.42
N SER A 414 15.45 -24.19 -22.13
CA SER A 414 16.49 -24.95 -22.86
C SER A 414 15.90 -26.02 -23.81
N GLY A 415 14.84 -25.65 -24.53
CA GLY A 415 14.15 -26.54 -25.48
C GLY A 415 13.28 -27.63 -24.85
N LEU A 416 13.15 -27.63 -23.52
CA LEU A 416 12.27 -28.57 -22.79
C LEU A 416 10.86 -27.98 -22.62
N THR A 417 9.88 -28.86 -22.40
CA THR A 417 8.58 -28.40 -21.89
C THR A 417 8.74 -27.84 -20.47
N PRO A 418 7.93 -26.82 -20.07
CA PRO A 418 8.03 -26.22 -18.73
C PRO A 418 8.02 -27.25 -17.60
N LEU A 419 7.13 -28.24 -17.69
CA LEU A 419 6.99 -29.29 -16.68
C LEU A 419 8.23 -30.18 -16.59
N ARG A 420 8.80 -30.58 -17.73
CA ARG A 420 9.98 -31.43 -17.77
C ARG A 420 11.23 -30.71 -17.29
N TRP A 421 11.35 -29.43 -17.62
CA TRP A 421 12.41 -28.59 -17.09
C TRP A 421 12.31 -28.46 -15.56
N ALA A 422 11.11 -28.22 -15.03
CA ALA A 422 10.88 -28.14 -13.59
C ALA A 422 11.24 -29.46 -12.87
N GLU A 423 10.84 -30.60 -13.42
CA GLU A 423 11.18 -31.93 -12.85
C GLU A 423 12.68 -32.19 -12.83
N ASN A 424 13.38 -31.84 -13.89
CA ASN A 424 14.83 -31.98 -13.96
C ASN A 424 15.52 -31.05 -12.94
N THR A 425 15.07 -29.82 -12.83
CA THR A 425 15.61 -28.83 -11.89
C THR A 425 15.37 -29.25 -10.44
N MET A 426 14.17 -29.70 -10.11
CA MET A 426 13.87 -30.21 -8.76
C MET A 426 14.75 -31.42 -8.39
N ARG A 427 14.94 -32.35 -9.32
CA ARG A 427 15.82 -33.51 -9.11
C ARG A 427 17.28 -33.11 -8.93
N ALA A 428 17.79 -32.18 -9.75
CA ALA A 428 19.18 -31.70 -9.69
C ALA A 428 19.48 -30.93 -8.41
N ASN A 429 18.46 -30.31 -7.80
CA ASN A 429 18.58 -29.54 -6.56
C ASN A 429 18.15 -30.35 -5.30
N GLY A 430 17.89 -31.65 -5.43
CA GLY A 430 17.62 -32.53 -4.28
C GLY A 430 16.30 -32.24 -3.55
N PHE A 431 15.26 -31.78 -4.26
CA PHE A 431 13.96 -31.45 -3.65
C PHE A 431 13.31 -32.66 -2.99
N THR A 432 12.68 -32.39 -1.86
CA THR A 432 11.92 -33.36 -1.04
C THR A 432 10.40 -33.23 -1.29
N ASP A 433 9.61 -34.06 -0.63
CA ASP A 433 8.14 -34.01 -0.72
C ASP A 433 7.54 -32.70 -0.15
N THR A 434 8.30 -31.96 0.66
CA THR A 434 7.91 -30.66 1.21
C THR A 434 8.27 -29.49 0.32
N ASP A 435 9.00 -29.71 -0.77
CA ASP A 435 9.44 -28.67 -1.68
C ASP A 435 8.58 -28.62 -2.94
N GLY A 436 8.14 -27.44 -3.31
CA GLY A 436 7.47 -27.14 -4.57
C GLY A 436 8.27 -26.18 -5.43
N LEU A 437 7.96 -26.08 -6.70
CA LEU A 437 8.62 -25.18 -7.65
C LEU A 437 7.59 -24.45 -8.52
N LEU A 438 7.73 -23.13 -8.59
CA LEU A 438 7.18 -22.31 -9.65
C LEU A 438 8.35 -21.84 -10.52
N ALA A 439 8.39 -22.29 -11.78
CA ALA A 439 9.34 -21.82 -12.79
C ALA A 439 8.59 -20.99 -13.83
N VAL A 440 9.05 -19.77 -14.08
CA VAL A 440 8.44 -18.84 -15.05
C VAL A 440 9.47 -18.51 -16.11
N ASN A 441 9.13 -18.79 -17.38
CA ASN A 441 9.88 -18.29 -18.52
C ASN A 441 9.39 -16.88 -18.85
N THR A 442 10.29 -15.89 -18.71
CA THR A 442 9.94 -14.47 -18.82
C THR A 442 9.88 -13.97 -20.26
N ASP A 443 10.47 -14.71 -21.21
CA ASP A 443 10.50 -14.31 -22.63
C ASP A 443 9.27 -14.80 -23.39
N ASN A 444 8.84 -16.06 -23.18
CA ASN A 444 7.71 -16.63 -23.88
C ASN A 444 6.45 -16.81 -23.03
N HIS A 445 6.46 -16.31 -21.78
CA HIS A 445 5.32 -16.27 -20.85
C HIS A 445 4.72 -17.65 -20.55
N THR A 446 5.56 -18.67 -20.55
CA THR A 446 5.18 -20.02 -20.13
C THR A 446 5.67 -20.31 -18.71
N PHE A 447 5.05 -21.26 -18.03
CA PHE A 447 5.45 -21.59 -16.67
C PHE A 447 5.19 -23.06 -16.34
N ALA A 448 5.89 -23.55 -15.31
CA ALA A 448 5.58 -24.80 -14.65
C ALA A 448 5.28 -24.52 -13.17
N PHE A 449 4.25 -25.15 -12.64
CA PHE A 449 3.92 -25.12 -11.23
C PHE A 449 3.79 -26.53 -10.69
N LYS A 450 4.70 -26.91 -9.80
CA LYS A 450 4.69 -28.18 -9.06
C LYS A 450 4.56 -27.88 -7.56
N PRO A 451 3.40 -28.08 -6.98
CA PRO A 451 3.21 -27.90 -5.54
C PRO A 451 3.98 -28.98 -4.75
N PRO A 452 4.25 -28.75 -3.45
CA PRO A 452 4.81 -29.77 -2.57
C PRO A 452 3.96 -31.04 -2.58
N ALA A 453 4.59 -32.21 -2.65
CA ALA A 453 3.89 -33.48 -2.78
C ALA A 453 3.02 -33.79 -1.54
N VAL A 454 3.44 -33.34 -0.36
CA VAL A 454 2.66 -33.45 0.89
C VAL A 454 1.32 -32.74 0.84
N MET A 455 1.21 -31.65 0.06
CA MET A 455 -0.04 -30.88 -0.09
C MET A 455 -0.98 -31.47 -1.14
N THR A 456 -0.47 -32.29 -2.05
CA THR A 456 -1.28 -32.94 -3.10
C THR A 456 -1.72 -34.35 -2.76
N LYS A 457 -0.93 -35.07 -1.94
CA LYS A 457 -1.19 -36.45 -1.55
C LYS A 457 -2.07 -36.61 -0.29
N GLY A 458 -2.39 -35.49 0.39
CA GLY A 458 -3.19 -35.29 1.61
C GLY A 458 -3.61 -36.55 2.42
N THR A 459 -3.04 -36.68 3.59
CA THR A 459 -3.43 -37.72 4.60
C THR A 459 -4.68 -37.32 5.39
N ASN A 460 -5.15 -36.06 5.30
CA ASN A 460 -6.25 -35.49 6.10
C ASN A 460 -7.36 -34.80 5.28
N GLY A 461 -7.65 -35.25 4.06
CA GLY A 461 -8.91 -34.89 3.38
C GLY A 461 -8.93 -33.60 2.58
N THR A 462 -7.99 -32.68 2.72
CA THR A 462 -7.93 -31.44 1.95
C THR A 462 -6.86 -31.54 0.86
N ARG A 463 -7.28 -31.86 -0.36
CA ARG A 463 -6.39 -31.84 -1.53
C ARG A 463 -6.33 -30.41 -2.08
N VAL A 464 -5.14 -29.88 -2.21
CA VAL A 464 -4.91 -28.62 -2.92
C VAL A 464 -5.37 -28.75 -4.38
N ASN A 465 -6.27 -27.88 -4.80
CA ASN A 465 -6.69 -27.84 -6.20
C ASN A 465 -5.62 -27.08 -7.02
N THR A 466 -4.63 -27.85 -7.50
CA THR A 466 -3.50 -27.30 -8.29
C THR A 466 -3.96 -26.62 -9.58
N GLU A 467 -5.02 -27.13 -10.22
CA GLU A 467 -5.56 -26.56 -11.45
C GLU A 467 -6.18 -25.16 -11.20
N LEU A 468 -6.89 -24.98 -10.09
CA LEU A 468 -7.44 -23.70 -9.69
C LEU A 468 -6.33 -22.67 -9.48
N ILE A 469 -5.29 -23.03 -8.70
CA ILE A 469 -4.15 -22.14 -8.46
C ILE A 469 -3.47 -21.78 -9.77
N ARG A 470 -3.24 -22.74 -10.64
CA ARG A 470 -2.57 -22.56 -11.91
C ARG A 470 -3.36 -21.64 -12.85
N ASN A 471 -4.67 -21.88 -12.98
CA ASN A 471 -5.49 -21.19 -13.98
C ASN A 471 -5.98 -19.81 -13.49
N ASP A 472 -6.32 -19.67 -12.20
CA ASP A 472 -6.94 -18.45 -11.67
C ASP A 472 -5.94 -17.48 -11.05
N ARG A 473 -4.77 -18.00 -10.58
CA ARG A 473 -3.80 -17.15 -9.87
C ARG A 473 -2.47 -16.98 -10.61
N ILE A 474 -1.94 -18.03 -11.23
CA ILE A 474 -0.61 -17.99 -11.87
C ILE A 474 -0.73 -17.56 -13.33
N ALA A 475 -1.54 -18.26 -14.13
CA ALA A 475 -1.60 -18.03 -15.59
C ALA A 475 -2.01 -16.61 -15.98
N PRO A 476 -2.97 -15.94 -15.31
CA PRO A 476 -3.29 -14.55 -15.62
C PRO A 476 -2.12 -13.60 -15.35
N ALA A 477 -1.43 -13.77 -14.21
CA ALA A 477 -0.30 -12.95 -13.83
C ALA A 477 0.90 -13.13 -14.77
N VAL A 478 1.21 -14.36 -15.17
CA VAL A 478 2.28 -14.65 -16.14
C VAL A 478 1.98 -14.02 -17.51
N ARG A 479 0.74 -14.09 -17.98
CA ARG A 479 0.34 -13.44 -19.25
C ARG A 479 0.46 -11.93 -19.22
N LEU A 480 0.32 -11.32 -18.05
CA LEU A 480 0.39 -9.87 -17.83
C LEU A 480 1.80 -9.40 -17.45
N HIS A 481 2.83 -10.29 -17.46
CA HIS A 481 4.19 -10.02 -17.02
C HIS A 481 4.31 -9.60 -15.54
N GLU A 482 3.33 -9.97 -14.73
CA GLU A 482 3.27 -9.67 -13.29
C GLU A 482 3.97 -10.78 -12.49
N TRP A 483 5.30 -10.86 -12.63
CA TRP A 483 6.10 -11.98 -12.14
C TRP A 483 5.98 -12.17 -10.62
N ALA A 484 6.02 -11.08 -9.86
CA ALA A 484 5.82 -11.13 -8.41
C ALA A 484 4.42 -11.64 -8.05
N ARG A 485 3.36 -11.18 -8.74
CA ARG A 485 1.98 -11.61 -8.53
C ARG A 485 1.80 -13.10 -8.83
N ALA A 486 2.45 -13.62 -9.85
CA ALA A 486 2.42 -15.05 -10.15
C ALA A 486 2.95 -15.89 -8.97
N ALA A 487 4.08 -15.49 -8.40
CA ALA A 487 4.69 -16.18 -7.26
C ALA A 487 3.87 -16.03 -5.97
N VAL A 488 3.41 -14.82 -5.66
CA VAL A 488 2.51 -14.55 -4.51
C VAL A 488 1.20 -15.31 -4.68
N GLY A 489 0.63 -15.34 -5.88
CA GLY A 489 -0.59 -16.09 -6.19
C GLY A 489 -0.43 -17.61 -5.99
N ALA A 490 0.73 -18.16 -6.36
CA ALA A 490 1.06 -19.56 -6.11
C ALA A 490 1.17 -19.87 -4.60
N ALA A 491 1.93 -19.04 -3.86
CA ALA A 491 2.13 -19.21 -2.43
C ALA A 491 0.83 -19.09 -1.63
N ASN A 492 0.04 -18.03 -1.87
CA ASN A 492 -1.26 -17.81 -1.21
C ASN A 492 -2.29 -18.86 -1.61
N GLY A 493 -2.22 -19.40 -2.84
CA GLY A 493 -3.07 -20.50 -3.28
C GLY A 493 -2.79 -21.80 -2.51
N LEU A 494 -1.53 -22.07 -2.23
CA LEU A 494 -1.12 -23.21 -1.40
C LEU A 494 -1.51 -22.98 0.08
N GLU A 495 -1.30 -21.76 0.59
CA GLU A 495 -1.63 -21.41 1.97
C GLU A 495 -3.12 -21.55 2.27
N ALA A 496 -3.99 -21.13 1.35
CA ALA A 496 -5.44 -21.17 1.53
C ALA A 496 -6.04 -22.58 1.41
N ALA A 497 -5.32 -23.51 0.83
CA ALA A 497 -5.80 -24.86 0.51
C ALA A 497 -5.29 -25.95 1.48
N GLY A 498 -4.38 -25.63 2.38
CA GLY A 498 -3.87 -26.48 3.47
C GLY A 498 -4.43 -26.04 4.79
#